data_67c9737a0c35b4d1920522731f576017
#
_entry.id   67c9737a0c35b4d1920522731f576017
#
_cell.length_a   1.000
_cell.length_b   1.000
_cell.length_c   1.000
_cell.angle_alpha   90.00
_cell.angle_beta   90.00
_cell.angle_gamma   90.00
#
_symmetry.space_group_name_H-M   'P 1'
#
loop_
_entity.id
_entity.type
_entity.pdbx_description
1 polymer ?
#
loop_
_entity_poly.entity_id
_entity_poly.type
_entity_poly.pdbx_seq_one_letter_code
_entity_poly.pdbx_strand_id
1 'polypeptide(L)'
;MTLNLNQIAPQAVRYIKLGEGGLWEAECLARGIIRFGFGSSRPDRFVQCSSGNWMALREGFLVEGKTASTATRFANEIRTFFEDRGSILWITFFGERLGWGFLDASPAQPSDDGRGVWRSVSGGWKHTDINGDALTKERLAGSLTKLAAYRGTSCSVDVADYTIRRINGLKLPDVEKAIHALSEIHSAVIGLIRLLEPKDFELLVDLVFAASGWRRLGVVGKTQKTLDLDLMLPSTGERAFVQVKSRTTSHELAEYVTALDQAGPSTACFSSTTPARSRRMTIALSSLAPTSSPKWSLKPD
;
A
#
# COMPACT_ATOMS: atom_id res chain seq x y z
N MET A 1 5.21 -5.95 23.17
CA MET A 1 4.64 -6.50 21.92
C MET A 1 3.16 -6.77 22.18
N THR A 2 2.29 -5.83 21.88
CA THR A 2 0.83 -5.98 22.07
C THR A 2 0.33 -6.88 20.94
N LEU A 3 -0.10 -8.10 21.27
CA LEU A 3 -0.78 -8.99 20.33
C LEU A 3 -2.07 -8.28 19.87
N ASN A 4 -2.07 -7.85 18.62
CA ASN A 4 -3.25 -7.27 17.99
C ASN A 4 -4.25 -8.43 17.79
N LEU A 5 -5.35 -8.43 18.53
CA LEU A 5 -6.38 -9.48 18.56
C LEU A 5 -7.03 -9.77 17.19
N ASN A 6 -6.71 -8.99 16.17
CA ASN A 6 -7.24 -9.09 14.82
C ASN A 6 -6.29 -9.76 13.80
N GLN A 7 -5.09 -10.19 14.21
CA GLN A 7 -4.16 -10.82 13.28
C GLN A 7 -4.66 -12.18 12.82
N ILE A 8 -4.55 -12.45 11.51
CA ILE A 8 -4.87 -13.75 10.95
C ILE A 8 -3.66 -14.70 11.09
N ALA A 9 -3.96 -15.97 11.38
CA ALA A 9 -2.98 -17.04 11.49
C ALA A 9 -3.51 -18.32 10.79
N PRO A 10 -3.60 -18.35 9.46
CA PRO A 10 -4.11 -19.48 8.71
C PRO A 10 -3.15 -20.66 8.77
N GLN A 11 -3.69 -21.90 8.62
CA GLN A 11 -2.89 -23.12 8.51
C GLN A 11 -2.16 -23.23 7.17
N ALA A 12 -2.74 -22.65 6.11
CA ALA A 12 -2.18 -22.63 4.76
C ALA A 12 -2.68 -21.41 3.98
N VAL A 13 -1.94 -21.04 2.93
CA VAL A 13 -2.35 -20.02 1.97
C VAL A 13 -2.50 -20.66 0.59
N ARG A 14 -3.65 -20.45 -0.04
CA ARG A 14 -3.98 -20.98 -1.36
C ARG A 14 -4.36 -19.87 -2.31
N TYR A 15 -3.82 -19.91 -3.52
CA TYR A 15 -4.28 -19.08 -4.61
C TYR A 15 -5.43 -19.77 -5.35
N ILE A 16 -6.44 -18.99 -5.73
CA ILE A 16 -7.57 -19.41 -6.55
C ILE A 16 -7.75 -18.49 -7.74
N LYS A 17 -7.86 -19.07 -8.93
CA LYS A 17 -8.24 -18.35 -10.14
C LYS A 17 -9.75 -18.46 -10.32
N LEU A 18 -10.42 -17.32 -10.35
CA LEU A 18 -11.88 -17.24 -10.45
C LEU A 18 -12.36 -17.35 -11.92
N GLY A 19 -12.26 -18.56 -12.43
CA GLY A 19 -12.61 -18.88 -13.82
C GLY A 19 -11.48 -18.66 -14.83
N GLU A 20 -11.67 -19.20 -16.03
CA GLU A 20 -10.75 -18.96 -17.15
C GLU A 20 -10.83 -17.52 -17.58
N GLY A 21 -9.66 -16.84 -17.67
CA GLY A 21 -9.62 -15.42 -18.01
C GLY A 21 -10.32 -14.50 -17.01
N GLY A 22 -10.63 -14.96 -15.78
CA GLY A 22 -11.35 -14.14 -14.79
C GLY A 22 -12.87 -14.11 -14.98
N LEU A 23 -13.42 -15.05 -15.76
CA LEU A 23 -14.85 -15.09 -16.12
C LEU A 23 -15.81 -14.96 -14.92
N TRP A 24 -15.42 -15.46 -13.75
CA TRP A 24 -16.23 -15.44 -12.54
C TRP A 24 -15.83 -14.37 -11.52
N GLU A 25 -14.84 -13.54 -11.82
CA GLU A 25 -14.33 -12.54 -10.86
C GLU A 25 -15.43 -11.60 -10.37
N ALA A 26 -16.17 -10.98 -11.30
CA ALA A 26 -17.21 -10.01 -10.95
C ALA A 26 -18.31 -10.65 -10.08
N GLU A 27 -18.79 -11.84 -10.44
CA GLU A 27 -19.79 -12.58 -9.67
C GLU A 27 -19.25 -12.95 -8.28
N CYS A 28 -18.05 -13.53 -8.23
CA CYS A 28 -17.45 -14.01 -6.98
C CYS A 28 -17.22 -12.88 -5.99
N LEU A 29 -16.78 -11.71 -6.48
CA LEU A 29 -16.56 -10.54 -5.65
C LEU A 29 -17.89 -9.96 -5.14
N ALA A 30 -18.87 -9.80 -6.03
CA ALA A 30 -20.17 -9.23 -5.67
C ALA A 30 -20.94 -10.10 -4.66
N ARG A 31 -20.87 -11.43 -4.81
CA ARG A 31 -21.57 -12.38 -3.95
C ARG A 31 -20.77 -12.82 -2.72
N GLY A 32 -19.48 -12.47 -2.63
CA GLY A 32 -18.62 -12.94 -1.56
C GLY A 32 -18.42 -14.46 -1.58
N ILE A 33 -18.19 -15.05 -2.75
CA ILE A 33 -18.03 -16.49 -2.93
C ILE A 33 -16.72 -16.85 -3.64
N ILE A 34 -16.30 -18.11 -3.52
CA ILE A 34 -15.31 -18.74 -4.39
C ILE A 34 -16.02 -19.73 -5.29
N ARG A 35 -15.86 -19.58 -6.60
CA ARG A 35 -16.25 -20.62 -7.57
C ARG A 35 -15.02 -21.45 -7.93
N PHE A 36 -15.21 -22.77 -7.92
CA PHE A 36 -14.14 -23.73 -8.17
C PHE A 36 -14.54 -24.66 -9.33
N GLY A 37 -13.71 -24.69 -10.35
CA GLY A 37 -13.95 -25.48 -11.56
C GLY A 37 -13.64 -26.97 -11.40
N PHE A 38 -12.85 -27.55 -12.33
CA PHE A 38 -12.45 -28.96 -12.41
C PHE A 38 -13.56 -29.96 -12.72
N GLY A 39 -14.68 -29.50 -13.25
CA GLY A 39 -15.81 -30.41 -13.53
C GLY A 39 -16.39 -31.06 -12.29
N SER A 40 -16.09 -30.50 -11.09
CA SER A 40 -16.65 -30.96 -9.81
C SER A 40 -18.16 -30.76 -9.69
N SER A 41 -18.76 -29.99 -10.61
CA SER A 41 -20.20 -29.80 -10.75
C SER A 41 -20.91 -30.94 -11.47
N ARG A 42 -20.20 -31.84 -12.15
CA ARG A 42 -20.84 -33.04 -12.73
C ARG A 42 -21.50 -33.85 -11.61
N PRO A 43 -22.74 -34.31 -11.80
CA PRO A 43 -23.50 -34.96 -10.71
C PRO A 43 -22.77 -36.10 -10.03
N ASP A 44 -22.12 -36.96 -10.81
CA ASP A 44 -21.31 -38.08 -10.33
C ASP A 44 -20.12 -37.63 -9.48
N ARG A 45 -19.40 -36.60 -9.93
CA ARG A 45 -18.23 -36.04 -9.21
C ARG A 45 -18.64 -35.25 -7.99
N PHE A 46 -19.70 -34.46 -8.11
CA PHE A 46 -20.22 -33.74 -6.97
C PHE A 46 -20.59 -34.64 -5.82
N VAL A 47 -21.27 -35.78 -6.11
CA VAL A 47 -21.57 -36.80 -5.11
C VAL A 47 -20.32 -37.40 -4.51
N GLN A 48 -19.30 -37.74 -5.31
CA GLN A 48 -18.00 -38.27 -4.82
C GLN A 48 -17.32 -37.25 -3.90
N CYS A 49 -17.27 -35.97 -4.29
CA CYS A 49 -16.66 -34.92 -3.48
C CYS A 49 -17.42 -34.69 -2.16
N SER A 50 -18.75 -34.62 -2.22
CA SER A 50 -19.59 -34.36 -1.05
C SER A 50 -19.58 -35.53 -0.06
N SER A 51 -19.40 -36.78 -0.54
CA SER A 51 -19.25 -37.94 0.30
C SER A 51 -17.80 -38.22 0.76
N GLY A 52 -16.82 -37.44 0.31
CA GLY A 52 -15.40 -37.62 0.64
C GLY A 52 -14.74 -38.78 -0.07
N ASN A 53 -15.32 -39.30 -1.16
CA ASN A 53 -14.76 -40.42 -1.91
C ASN A 53 -13.67 -39.94 -2.90
N TRP A 54 -12.54 -39.51 -2.36
CA TRP A 54 -11.41 -38.98 -3.12
C TRP A 54 -10.70 -39.99 -4.00
N MET A 55 -10.80 -41.30 -3.64
CA MET A 55 -10.25 -42.35 -4.48
C MET A 55 -11.04 -42.48 -5.78
N ALA A 56 -12.36 -42.57 -5.71
CA ALA A 56 -13.21 -42.63 -6.90
C ALA A 56 -13.07 -41.39 -7.78
N LEU A 57 -12.95 -40.21 -7.19
CA LEU A 57 -12.67 -38.96 -7.91
C LEU A 57 -11.33 -39.04 -8.67
N ARG A 58 -10.26 -39.51 -8.04
CA ARG A 58 -8.95 -39.68 -8.66
C ARG A 58 -9.01 -40.70 -9.80
N GLU A 59 -9.66 -41.86 -9.59
CA GLU A 59 -9.85 -42.88 -10.62
C GLU A 59 -10.61 -42.35 -11.83
N GLY A 60 -11.65 -41.51 -11.61
CA GLY A 60 -12.35 -40.84 -12.69
C GLY A 60 -11.44 -39.97 -13.58
N PHE A 61 -10.45 -39.29 -13.00
CA PHE A 61 -9.44 -38.58 -13.78
C PHE A 61 -8.48 -39.52 -14.55
N LEU A 62 -8.15 -40.65 -14.01
CA LEU A 62 -7.34 -41.65 -14.72
C LEU A 62 -8.09 -42.21 -15.94
N VAL A 63 -9.37 -42.51 -15.78
CA VAL A 63 -10.24 -42.95 -16.90
C VAL A 63 -10.34 -41.91 -18.00
N GLU A 64 -10.28 -40.62 -17.64
CA GLU A 64 -10.22 -39.51 -18.60
C GLU A 64 -8.84 -39.30 -19.25
N GLY A 65 -7.91 -40.22 -19.05
CA GLY A 65 -6.58 -40.18 -19.65
C GLY A 65 -5.59 -39.25 -18.98
N LYS A 66 -5.86 -38.77 -17.76
CA LYS A 66 -4.88 -37.99 -17.00
C LYS A 66 -3.79 -38.90 -16.44
N THR A 67 -2.55 -38.37 -16.38
CA THR A 67 -1.47 -39.13 -15.71
C THR A 67 -1.76 -39.30 -14.21
N ALA A 68 -1.19 -40.30 -13.57
CA ALA A 68 -1.39 -40.59 -12.15
C ALA A 68 -1.03 -39.34 -11.26
N SER A 69 0.04 -38.64 -11.59
CA SER A 69 0.44 -37.42 -10.89
C SER A 69 -0.58 -36.31 -11.07
N THR A 70 -1.07 -36.07 -12.29
CA THR A 70 -2.08 -35.06 -12.57
C THR A 70 -3.42 -35.39 -11.91
N ALA A 71 -3.87 -36.63 -11.95
CA ALA A 71 -5.09 -37.12 -11.32
C ALA A 71 -5.04 -36.90 -9.79
N THR A 72 -3.92 -37.28 -9.17
CA THR A 72 -3.71 -37.05 -7.74
C THR A 72 -3.69 -35.57 -7.38
N ARG A 73 -3.01 -34.74 -8.16
CA ARG A 73 -2.99 -33.30 -7.93
C ARG A 73 -4.40 -32.71 -8.02
N PHE A 74 -5.17 -33.04 -9.05
CA PHE A 74 -6.54 -32.51 -9.22
C PHE A 74 -7.45 -32.97 -8.09
N ALA A 75 -7.40 -34.21 -7.70
CA ALA A 75 -8.18 -34.73 -6.57
C ALA A 75 -7.83 -34.00 -5.27
N ASN A 76 -6.55 -33.76 -5.00
CA ASN A 76 -6.10 -33.02 -3.81
C ASN A 76 -6.52 -31.54 -3.83
N GLU A 77 -6.47 -30.87 -4.98
CA GLU A 77 -6.95 -29.48 -5.12
C GLU A 77 -8.45 -29.39 -4.80
N ILE A 78 -9.24 -30.28 -5.36
CA ILE A 78 -10.69 -30.34 -5.11
C ILE A 78 -10.95 -30.66 -3.64
N ARG A 79 -10.27 -31.68 -3.10
CA ARG A 79 -10.37 -32.10 -1.71
C ARG A 79 -10.11 -30.93 -0.76
N THR A 80 -9.03 -30.18 -0.99
CA THR A 80 -8.67 -29.02 -0.18
C THR A 80 -9.81 -27.99 -0.13
N PHE A 81 -10.45 -27.73 -1.26
CA PHE A 81 -11.58 -26.80 -1.33
C PHE A 81 -12.83 -27.32 -0.59
N PHE A 82 -13.16 -28.61 -0.72
CA PHE A 82 -14.34 -29.21 -0.09
C PHE A 82 -14.17 -29.41 1.42
N GLU A 83 -12.97 -29.77 1.88
CA GLU A 83 -12.71 -30.08 3.28
C GLU A 83 -12.31 -28.88 4.13
N ASP A 84 -11.94 -27.74 3.53
CA ASP A 84 -11.59 -26.54 4.30
C ASP A 84 -12.77 -26.10 5.19
N ARG A 85 -12.48 -25.82 6.45
CA ARG A 85 -13.44 -25.34 7.46
C ARG A 85 -13.12 -23.93 7.94
N GLY A 86 -12.53 -23.11 7.05
CA GLY A 86 -12.15 -21.75 7.37
C GLY A 86 -10.75 -21.63 7.97
N SER A 87 -9.91 -22.65 7.80
CA SER A 87 -8.52 -22.63 8.26
C SER A 87 -7.52 -22.19 7.18
N ILE A 88 -7.94 -22.20 5.93
CA ILE A 88 -7.12 -21.85 4.77
C ILE A 88 -7.43 -20.42 4.35
N LEU A 89 -6.37 -19.63 4.20
CA LEU A 89 -6.46 -18.31 3.58
C LEU A 89 -6.47 -18.45 2.07
N TRP A 90 -7.60 -18.10 1.46
CA TRP A 90 -7.73 -18.05 0.02
C TRP A 90 -7.41 -16.65 -0.49
N ILE A 91 -6.56 -16.59 -1.52
CA ILE A 91 -6.21 -15.34 -2.19
C ILE A 91 -6.50 -15.42 -3.68
N THR A 92 -6.81 -14.27 -4.28
CA THR A 92 -6.96 -14.10 -5.72
C THR A 92 -6.46 -12.73 -6.13
N PHE A 93 -6.14 -12.57 -7.41
CA PHE A 93 -5.90 -11.24 -7.99
C PHE A 93 -7.03 -10.89 -8.95
N PHE A 94 -7.54 -9.67 -8.82
CA PHE A 94 -8.47 -9.08 -9.77
C PHE A 94 -8.03 -7.64 -10.05
N GLY A 95 -7.92 -7.30 -11.32
CA GLY A 95 -7.29 -6.05 -11.72
C GLY A 95 -5.92 -5.90 -11.05
N GLU A 96 -5.69 -4.77 -10.39
CA GLU A 96 -4.44 -4.44 -9.70
C GLU A 96 -4.46 -4.75 -8.19
N ARG A 97 -5.44 -5.51 -7.70
CA ARG A 97 -5.63 -5.75 -6.26
C ARG A 97 -5.54 -7.23 -5.91
N LEU A 98 -5.00 -7.49 -4.72
CA LEU A 98 -5.09 -8.78 -4.05
C LEU A 98 -6.40 -8.83 -3.27
N GLY A 99 -7.22 -9.85 -3.52
CA GLY A 99 -8.36 -10.23 -2.69
C GLY A 99 -7.99 -11.39 -1.78
N TRP A 100 -8.51 -11.40 -0.56
CA TRP A 100 -8.30 -12.49 0.38
C TRP A 100 -9.53 -12.75 1.26
N GLY A 101 -9.63 -13.97 1.75
CA GLY A 101 -10.70 -14.37 2.67
C GLY A 101 -10.58 -15.82 3.10
N PHE A 102 -11.45 -16.20 4.01
CA PHE A 102 -11.60 -17.57 4.50
C PHE A 102 -12.95 -18.12 4.07
N LEU A 103 -13.03 -19.40 3.75
CA LEU A 103 -14.33 -20.03 3.53
C LEU A 103 -15.12 -20.12 4.84
N ASP A 104 -16.44 -19.99 4.74
CA ASP A 104 -17.30 -20.35 5.86
C ASP A 104 -17.41 -21.88 6.02
N ALA A 105 -18.09 -22.32 7.07
CA ALA A 105 -18.28 -23.75 7.34
C ALA A 105 -19.30 -24.45 6.42
N SER A 106 -20.01 -23.69 5.57
CA SER A 106 -21.06 -24.23 4.69
C SER A 106 -20.47 -25.19 3.66
N PRO A 107 -21.18 -26.26 3.31
CA PRO A 107 -20.72 -27.18 2.27
C PRO A 107 -20.71 -26.52 0.89
N ALA A 108 -19.89 -27.08 -0.01
CA ALA A 108 -19.90 -26.65 -1.41
C ALA A 108 -21.26 -26.89 -2.06
N GLN A 109 -21.68 -25.98 -2.91
CA GLN A 109 -22.91 -26.03 -3.67
C GLN A 109 -22.60 -26.06 -5.17
N PRO A 110 -23.37 -26.81 -5.98
CA PRO A 110 -23.23 -26.75 -7.44
C PRO A 110 -23.65 -25.37 -7.94
N SER A 111 -22.99 -24.90 -8.99
CA SER A 111 -23.37 -23.65 -9.65
C SER A 111 -24.57 -23.89 -10.58
N ASP A 112 -25.50 -22.92 -10.67
CA ASP A 112 -26.72 -23.00 -11.46
C ASP A 112 -26.47 -23.23 -12.96
N ASP A 113 -25.35 -22.70 -13.47
CA ASP A 113 -24.90 -22.86 -14.86
C ASP A 113 -24.19 -24.21 -15.14
N GLY A 114 -24.13 -25.10 -14.16
CA GLY A 114 -23.45 -26.40 -14.26
C GLY A 114 -21.93 -26.30 -14.41
N ARG A 115 -21.31 -25.13 -14.16
CA ARG A 115 -19.88 -24.90 -14.33
C ARG A 115 -19.16 -24.68 -13.01
N GLY A 116 -18.85 -25.77 -12.32
CA GLY A 116 -18.13 -25.72 -11.04
C GLY A 116 -19.08 -25.74 -9.83
N VAL A 117 -18.47 -25.56 -8.70
CA VAL A 117 -19.11 -25.47 -7.40
C VAL A 117 -18.71 -24.17 -6.72
N TRP A 118 -19.48 -23.74 -5.75
CA TRP A 118 -19.14 -22.52 -5.01
C TRP A 118 -19.27 -22.72 -3.51
N ARG A 119 -18.57 -21.89 -2.76
CA ARG A 119 -18.69 -21.75 -1.30
C ARG A 119 -18.57 -20.28 -0.92
N SER A 120 -19.22 -19.89 0.17
CA SER A 120 -19.18 -18.52 0.67
C SER A 120 -17.85 -18.20 1.34
N VAL A 121 -17.40 -16.96 1.17
CA VAL A 121 -16.28 -16.37 1.88
C VAL A 121 -16.84 -15.66 3.12
N SER A 122 -16.34 -16.03 4.29
CA SER A 122 -16.77 -15.46 5.57
C SER A 122 -16.53 -13.95 5.59
N GLY A 123 -17.61 -13.18 5.69
CA GLY A 123 -17.55 -11.71 5.64
C GLY A 123 -17.17 -11.12 4.27
N GLY A 124 -17.22 -11.93 3.19
CA GLY A 124 -16.88 -11.53 1.82
C GLY A 124 -15.37 -11.35 1.58
N TRP A 125 -15.02 -11.02 0.33
CA TRP A 125 -13.65 -10.75 -0.07
C TRP A 125 -13.15 -9.43 0.51
N LYS A 126 -11.95 -9.45 1.10
CA LYS A 126 -11.24 -8.27 1.59
C LYS A 126 -10.13 -7.88 0.62
N HIS A 127 -9.90 -6.57 0.46
CA HIS A 127 -8.95 -6.00 -0.51
C HIS A 127 -7.91 -5.09 0.14
N THR A 128 -8.00 -4.99 1.45
CA THR A 128 -7.08 -4.23 2.30
C THR A 128 -6.43 -5.18 3.29
N ASP A 129 -5.33 -4.75 3.87
CA ASP A 129 -4.80 -5.41 5.06
C ASP A 129 -5.74 -5.17 6.26
N ILE A 130 -5.40 -5.74 7.42
CA ILE A 130 -6.22 -5.58 8.64
C ILE A 130 -6.23 -4.14 9.20
N ASN A 131 -5.32 -3.27 8.74
CA ASN A 131 -5.25 -1.86 9.12
C ASN A 131 -6.02 -0.95 8.15
N GLY A 132 -6.55 -1.50 7.04
CA GLY A 132 -7.29 -0.77 6.02
C GLY A 132 -6.44 -0.31 4.84
N ASP A 133 -5.14 -0.62 4.79
CA ASP A 133 -4.26 -0.27 3.69
C ASP A 133 -4.50 -1.16 2.47
N ALA A 134 -4.60 -0.56 1.28
CA ALA A 134 -4.88 -1.28 0.04
C ALA A 134 -3.74 -2.23 -0.35
N LEU A 135 -4.08 -3.47 -0.68
CA LEU A 135 -3.15 -4.50 -1.15
C LEU A 135 -3.07 -4.46 -2.68
N THR A 136 -2.31 -3.51 -3.24
CA THR A 136 -2.11 -3.37 -4.68
C THR A 136 -0.89 -4.13 -5.17
N LYS A 137 -0.89 -4.61 -6.43
CA LYS A 137 0.25 -5.32 -7.03
C LYS A 137 1.54 -4.52 -6.96
N GLU A 138 1.47 -3.21 -7.14
CA GLU A 138 2.61 -2.29 -7.04
C GLU A 138 3.31 -2.37 -5.67
N ARG A 139 2.53 -2.62 -4.60
CA ARG A 139 3.03 -2.69 -3.22
C ARG A 139 3.35 -4.10 -2.75
N LEU A 140 3.20 -5.09 -3.62
CA LEU A 140 3.43 -6.50 -3.32
C LEU A 140 4.65 -7.03 -4.03
N ALA A 141 5.34 -7.98 -3.41
CA ALA A 141 6.52 -8.62 -4.01
C ALA A 141 6.16 -9.35 -5.30
N GLY A 142 7.04 -9.29 -6.31
CA GLY A 142 6.88 -9.99 -7.59
C GLY A 142 6.73 -11.52 -7.42
N SER A 143 7.32 -12.09 -6.38
CA SER A 143 7.14 -13.51 -6.03
C SER A 143 5.69 -13.88 -5.69
N LEU A 144 4.88 -12.94 -5.20
CA LEU A 144 3.45 -13.14 -4.96
C LEU A 144 2.63 -12.76 -6.19
N THR A 145 2.91 -11.62 -6.82
CA THR A 145 2.10 -11.10 -7.94
C THR A 145 2.19 -11.96 -9.20
N LYS A 146 3.26 -12.76 -9.37
CA LYS A 146 3.37 -13.78 -10.45
C LYS A 146 2.20 -14.76 -10.47
N LEU A 147 1.52 -14.98 -9.34
CA LEU A 147 0.35 -15.85 -9.26
C LEU A 147 -0.83 -15.36 -10.10
N ALA A 148 -0.91 -14.07 -10.40
CA ALA A 148 -1.94 -13.53 -11.30
C ALA A 148 -1.87 -14.17 -12.71
N ALA A 149 -0.69 -14.63 -13.14
CA ALA A 149 -0.47 -15.33 -14.40
C ALA A 149 -0.56 -16.86 -14.29
N TYR A 150 -0.96 -17.39 -13.13
CA TYR A 150 -1.07 -18.84 -12.95
C TYR A 150 -2.13 -19.46 -13.88
N ARG A 151 -1.75 -20.55 -14.57
CA ARG A 151 -2.61 -21.17 -15.58
C ARG A 151 -3.58 -22.22 -15.02
N GLY A 152 -3.32 -22.74 -13.83
CA GLY A 152 -4.20 -23.70 -13.17
C GLY A 152 -5.35 -23.02 -12.43
N THR A 153 -6.22 -23.81 -11.81
CA THR A 153 -7.37 -23.32 -11.04
C THR A 153 -6.94 -22.85 -9.64
N SER A 154 -6.12 -23.64 -8.96
CA SER A 154 -5.67 -23.35 -7.59
C SER A 154 -4.25 -23.89 -7.38
N CYS A 155 -3.51 -23.30 -6.47
CA CYS A 155 -2.21 -23.81 -6.04
C CYS A 155 -1.86 -23.34 -4.62
N SER A 156 -0.89 -23.98 -4.00
CA SER A 156 -0.25 -23.48 -2.79
C SER A 156 0.53 -22.21 -3.09
N VAL A 157 0.64 -21.35 -2.10
CA VAL A 157 1.40 -20.09 -2.20
C VAL A 157 2.77 -20.29 -1.54
N ASP A 158 3.84 -20.30 -2.33
CA ASP A 158 5.21 -20.53 -1.85
C ASP A 158 5.68 -19.47 -0.84
N VAL A 159 5.16 -18.24 -0.97
CA VAL A 159 5.48 -17.09 -0.12
C VAL A 159 4.37 -16.84 0.92
N ALA A 160 3.88 -17.89 1.56
CA ALA A 160 2.78 -17.84 2.52
C ALA A 160 3.07 -16.86 3.68
N ASP A 161 4.25 -16.94 4.31
CA ASP A 161 4.65 -16.08 5.42
C ASP A 161 4.68 -14.59 5.02
N TYR A 162 5.19 -14.29 3.84
CA TYR A 162 5.15 -12.94 3.30
C TYR A 162 3.70 -12.47 3.12
N THR A 163 2.84 -13.30 2.53
CA THR A 163 1.44 -12.97 2.29
C THR A 163 0.69 -12.70 3.59
N ILE A 164 0.86 -13.56 4.59
CA ILE A 164 0.26 -13.40 5.92
C ILE A 164 0.74 -12.12 6.58
N ARG A 165 2.03 -11.82 6.56
CA ARG A 165 2.57 -10.56 7.10
C ARG A 165 1.98 -9.34 6.41
N ARG A 166 1.87 -9.34 5.08
CA ARG A 166 1.30 -8.24 4.33
C ARG A 166 -0.16 -8.00 4.68
N ILE A 167 -0.96 -9.06 4.81
CA ILE A 167 -2.37 -8.98 5.21
C ILE A 167 -2.50 -8.53 6.68
N ASN A 168 -1.57 -8.94 7.54
CA ASN A 168 -1.52 -8.47 8.93
C ASN A 168 -0.94 -7.05 9.08
N GLY A 169 -0.64 -6.36 7.99
CA GLY A 169 -0.07 -5.02 8.03
C GLY A 169 1.31 -4.96 8.71
N LEU A 170 2.01 -6.09 8.80
CA LEU A 170 3.31 -6.18 9.47
C LEU A 170 4.45 -5.86 8.50
N LYS A 171 5.34 -4.99 8.92
CA LYS A 171 6.61 -4.73 8.23
C LYS A 171 7.67 -5.75 8.64
N LEU A 172 8.73 -5.88 7.86
CA LEU A 172 9.90 -6.64 8.29
C LEU A 172 10.56 -5.94 9.48
N PRO A 173 11.07 -6.68 10.49
CA PRO A 173 11.71 -6.08 11.65
C PRO A 173 12.83 -5.09 11.31
N ASP A 174 13.61 -5.37 10.27
CA ASP A 174 14.69 -4.47 9.83
C ASP A 174 14.15 -3.20 9.17
N VAL A 175 13.01 -3.27 8.46
CA VAL A 175 12.33 -2.10 7.92
C VAL A 175 11.76 -1.24 9.06
N GLU A 176 11.17 -1.85 10.09
CA GLU A 176 10.69 -1.13 11.27
C GLU A 176 11.83 -0.43 12.02
N LYS A 177 12.96 -1.12 12.20
CA LYS A 177 14.18 -0.52 12.79
C LYS A 177 14.68 0.67 11.99
N ALA A 178 14.73 0.56 10.66
CA ALA A 178 15.17 1.64 9.78
C ALA A 178 14.24 2.86 9.88
N ILE A 179 12.92 2.63 9.86
CA ILE A 179 11.92 3.70 10.02
C ILE A 179 12.07 4.37 11.40
N HIS A 180 12.24 3.59 12.46
CA HIS A 180 12.40 4.11 13.82
C HIS A 180 13.69 4.94 13.92
N ALA A 181 14.82 4.42 13.45
CA ALA A 181 16.09 5.13 13.44
C ALA A 181 16.02 6.47 12.65
N LEU A 182 15.33 6.46 11.49
CA LEU A 182 15.11 7.68 10.72
C LEU A 182 14.28 8.71 11.50
N SER A 183 13.24 8.26 12.21
CA SER A 183 12.41 9.13 13.05
C SER A 183 13.20 9.71 14.23
N GLU A 184 14.09 8.93 14.84
CA GLU A 184 14.98 9.39 15.91
C GLU A 184 15.98 10.43 15.40
N ILE A 185 16.62 10.18 14.24
CA ILE A 185 17.52 11.14 13.59
C ILE A 185 16.78 12.43 13.28
N HIS A 186 15.59 12.35 12.71
CA HIS A 186 14.78 13.52 12.42
C HIS A 186 14.47 14.35 13.68
N SER A 187 14.10 13.69 14.77
CA SER A 187 13.83 14.35 16.04
C SER A 187 15.09 14.99 16.64
N ALA A 188 16.24 14.31 16.55
CA ALA A 188 17.51 14.84 17.03
C ALA A 188 17.95 16.07 16.22
N VAL A 189 17.84 16.02 14.88
CA VAL A 189 18.17 17.15 14.00
C VAL A 189 17.29 18.37 14.32
N ILE A 190 15.99 18.18 14.55
CA ILE A 190 15.12 19.28 15.00
C ILE A 190 15.62 19.87 16.32
N GLY A 191 16.07 19.04 17.26
CA GLY A 191 16.69 19.49 18.52
C GLY A 191 17.93 20.34 18.28
N LEU A 192 18.82 19.91 17.39
CA LEU A 192 20.05 20.66 17.03
C LEU A 192 19.73 22.00 16.35
N ILE A 193 18.76 22.02 15.42
CA ILE A 193 18.33 23.25 14.74
C ILE A 193 17.85 24.29 15.76
N ARG A 194 17.17 23.86 16.81
CA ARG A 194 16.66 24.76 17.87
C ARG A 194 17.76 25.40 18.74
N LEU A 195 18.96 24.85 18.73
CA LEU A 195 20.12 25.38 19.44
C LEU A 195 20.89 26.43 18.61
N LEU A 196 20.58 26.59 17.33
CA LEU A 196 21.25 27.54 16.46
C LEU A 196 20.91 28.99 16.86
N GLU A 197 21.91 29.84 16.89
CA GLU A 197 21.72 31.28 16.96
C GLU A 197 21.03 31.80 15.69
N PRO A 198 20.32 32.94 15.72
CA PRO A 198 19.56 33.44 14.57
C PRO A 198 20.37 33.51 13.27
N LYS A 199 21.61 33.98 13.31
CA LYS A 199 22.49 34.06 12.13
C LYS A 199 22.90 32.71 11.57
N ASP A 200 23.16 31.73 12.43
CA ASP A 200 23.51 30.38 12.02
C ASP A 200 22.28 29.66 11.44
N PHE A 201 21.10 29.97 11.94
CA PHE A 201 19.86 29.47 11.39
C PHE A 201 19.56 30.06 9.99
N GLU A 202 19.80 31.36 9.78
CA GLU A 202 19.73 32.00 8.45
C GLU A 202 20.70 31.34 7.47
N LEU A 203 21.96 31.09 7.92
CA LEU A 203 22.96 30.38 7.11
C LEU A 203 22.54 28.96 6.76
N LEU A 204 21.98 28.20 7.70
CA LEU A 204 21.45 26.86 7.44
C LEU A 204 20.36 26.91 6.36
N VAL A 205 19.43 27.86 6.45
CA VAL A 205 18.35 28.03 5.45
C VAL A 205 18.94 28.36 4.08
N ASP A 206 19.93 29.26 4.00
CA ASP A 206 20.63 29.58 2.75
C ASP A 206 21.29 28.35 2.13
N LEU A 207 21.99 27.54 2.94
CA LEU A 207 22.62 26.29 2.50
C LEU A 207 21.59 25.27 1.98
N VAL A 208 20.44 25.15 2.62
CA VAL A 208 19.33 24.25 2.16
C VAL A 208 18.81 24.70 0.79
N PHE A 209 18.60 25.98 0.60
CA PHE A 209 18.17 26.50 -0.70
C PHE A 209 19.25 26.35 -1.77
N ALA A 210 20.53 26.61 -1.43
CA ALA A 210 21.64 26.41 -2.34
C ALA A 210 21.76 24.92 -2.77
N ALA A 211 21.62 23.99 -1.83
CA ALA A 211 21.60 22.55 -2.12
C ALA A 211 20.41 22.13 -3.00
N SER A 212 19.31 22.88 -2.95
CA SER A 212 18.12 22.71 -3.79
C SER A 212 18.19 23.42 -5.15
N GLY A 213 19.36 23.98 -5.51
CA GLY A 213 19.61 24.61 -6.81
C GLY A 213 19.29 26.12 -6.88
N TRP A 214 18.81 26.71 -5.79
CA TRP A 214 18.56 28.14 -5.72
C TRP A 214 19.87 28.90 -5.57
N ARG A 215 19.95 30.08 -6.18
CA ARG A 215 21.10 30.98 -6.09
C ARG A 215 20.72 32.30 -5.45
N ARG A 216 21.52 32.75 -4.52
CA ARG A 216 21.34 34.06 -3.91
C ARG A 216 21.69 35.19 -4.91
N LEU A 217 20.83 36.18 -5.08
CA LEU A 217 20.99 37.30 -6.00
C LEU A 217 21.66 38.53 -5.36
N GLY A 218 21.61 38.68 -4.04
CA GLY A 218 22.07 39.86 -3.33
C GLY A 218 23.36 39.65 -2.58
N VAL A 219 24.21 40.72 -2.54
CA VAL A 219 25.37 40.79 -1.67
C VAL A 219 24.92 41.18 -0.27
N VAL A 220 25.40 40.46 0.73
CA VAL A 220 25.19 40.76 2.15
C VAL A 220 25.52 42.22 2.43
N GLY A 221 24.55 43.00 2.86
CA GLY A 221 24.84 44.30 3.49
C GLY A 221 24.21 45.55 2.91
N LYS A 222 23.38 45.46 1.89
CA LYS A 222 22.61 46.64 1.41
C LYS A 222 21.14 46.32 1.17
N THR A 223 20.32 46.83 2.10
CA THR A 223 18.99 47.37 1.87
C THR A 223 17.84 46.43 1.59
N GLN A 224 17.33 45.80 2.55
CA GLN A 224 15.91 45.95 2.95
C GLN A 224 15.80 45.32 4.33
N LYS A 225 15.42 46.11 5.34
CA LYS A 225 15.31 45.66 6.75
C LYS A 225 14.28 44.55 6.97
N THR A 226 13.70 44.01 5.90
CA THR A 226 12.57 43.07 5.94
C THR A 226 12.80 41.73 5.22
N LEU A 227 13.94 41.52 4.55
CA LEU A 227 14.20 40.30 3.78
C LEU A 227 15.60 39.74 4.10
N ASP A 228 15.67 38.46 4.45
CA ASP A 228 16.93 37.81 4.79
C ASP A 228 17.62 37.19 3.55
N LEU A 229 16.85 36.64 2.59
CA LEU A 229 17.39 36.05 1.37
C LEU A 229 16.55 36.45 0.14
N ASP A 230 17.23 36.87 -0.93
CA ASP A 230 16.69 37.02 -2.28
C ASP A 230 17.30 35.97 -3.17
N LEU A 231 16.47 35.04 -3.65
CA LEU A 231 16.89 33.83 -4.31
C LEU A 231 16.31 33.74 -5.73
N MET A 232 17.05 33.07 -6.64
CA MET A 232 16.60 32.75 -7.99
C MET A 232 16.91 31.28 -8.29
N LEU A 233 15.97 30.61 -8.93
CA LEU A 233 16.15 29.27 -9.49
C LEU A 233 16.61 29.41 -10.96
N PRO A 234 17.87 29.15 -11.31
CA PRO A 234 18.40 29.43 -12.65
C PRO A 234 17.72 28.63 -13.77
N SER A 235 17.17 27.45 -13.46
CA SER A 235 16.51 26.56 -14.43
C SER A 235 15.18 27.11 -14.94
N THR A 236 14.46 27.88 -14.13
CA THR A 236 13.12 28.41 -14.45
C THR A 236 13.08 29.94 -14.48
N GLY A 237 14.09 30.63 -13.90
CA GLY A 237 14.08 32.06 -13.69
C GLY A 237 13.18 32.51 -12.53
N GLU A 238 12.61 31.56 -11.77
CA GLU A 238 11.78 31.89 -10.61
C GLU A 238 12.57 32.60 -9.54
N ARG A 239 11.94 33.58 -8.90
CA ARG A 239 12.50 34.32 -7.76
C ARG A 239 11.75 34.03 -6.48
N ALA A 240 12.47 33.93 -5.37
CA ALA A 240 11.90 33.74 -4.05
C ALA A 240 12.54 34.71 -3.05
N PHE A 241 11.70 35.38 -2.25
CA PHE A 241 12.14 36.20 -1.13
C PHE A 241 11.89 35.40 0.15
N VAL A 242 12.94 35.24 0.98
CA VAL A 242 12.89 34.45 2.18
C VAL A 242 13.12 35.30 3.40
N GLN A 243 12.19 35.24 4.33
CA GLN A 243 12.32 35.77 5.68
C GLN A 243 12.53 34.61 6.65
N VAL A 244 13.61 34.64 7.39
CA VAL A 244 13.97 33.58 8.35
C VAL A 244 13.67 34.06 9.76
N LYS A 245 12.85 33.32 10.50
CA LYS A 245 12.59 33.61 11.91
C LYS A 245 12.67 32.33 12.73
N SER A 246 13.47 32.34 13.77
CA SER A 246 13.61 31.22 14.72
C SER A 246 12.39 31.06 15.64
N ARG A 247 11.58 32.11 15.79
CA ARG A 247 10.33 32.14 16.56
C ARG A 247 9.32 33.03 15.87
N THR A 248 8.13 32.54 15.63
CA THR A 248 7.01 33.29 15.04
C THR A 248 5.69 32.81 15.61
N THR A 249 4.75 33.74 15.83
CA THR A 249 3.39 33.41 16.21
C THR A 249 2.54 33.18 14.96
N SER A 250 1.38 32.50 15.09
CA SER A 250 0.44 32.33 13.98
C SER A 250 -0.08 33.70 13.43
N HIS A 251 -0.17 34.71 14.27
CA HIS A 251 -0.59 36.06 13.90
C HIS A 251 0.45 36.72 13.00
N GLU A 252 1.72 36.71 13.42
CA GLU A 252 2.83 37.25 12.62
C GLU A 252 2.96 36.54 11.27
N LEU A 253 2.75 35.22 11.22
CA LEU A 253 2.76 34.48 9.96
C LEU A 253 1.65 34.98 9.02
N ALA A 254 0.44 35.22 9.54
CA ALA A 254 -0.68 35.71 8.77
C ALA A 254 -0.42 37.13 8.20
N GLU A 255 0.26 37.98 8.97
CA GLU A 255 0.66 39.33 8.51
C GLU A 255 1.66 39.24 7.35
N TYR A 256 2.66 38.34 7.43
CA TYR A 256 3.61 38.12 6.35
C TYR A 256 2.95 37.53 5.09
N VAL A 257 2.03 36.58 5.22
CA VAL A 257 1.27 36.06 4.08
C VAL A 257 0.46 37.14 3.42
N THR A 258 -0.21 38.00 4.21
CA THR A 258 -1.01 39.14 3.69
C THR A 258 -0.14 40.17 2.97
N ALA A 259 1.02 40.48 3.53
CA ALA A 259 1.97 41.42 2.90
C ALA A 259 2.52 40.85 1.57
N LEU A 260 2.65 39.55 1.49
CA LEU A 260 3.10 38.83 0.30
C LEU A 260 2.07 38.89 -0.83
N ASP A 261 0.81 38.62 -0.51
CA ASP A 261 -0.30 38.64 -1.46
C ASP A 261 -0.46 40.07 -2.08
N GLN A 262 -0.06 41.10 -1.34
CA GLN A 262 -0.05 42.50 -1.81
C GLN A 262 1.17 42.85 -2.67
N ALA A 263 2.27 42.09 -2.57
CA ALA A 263 3.53 42.39 -3.28
C ALA A 263 3.59 41.86 -4.73
N GLY A 264 2.58 41.12 -5.19
CA GLY A 264 2.42 40.67 -6.58
C GLY A 264 3.00 39.29 -6.89
N PRO A 265 2.81 38.76 -8.10
CA PRO A 265 2.93 37.32 -8.43
C PRO A 265 4.35 36.75 -8.50
N SER A 266 5.38 37.50 -8.16
CA SER A 266 6.78 37.06 -8.23
C SER A 266 7.41 36.77 -6.87
N THR A 267 6.63 36.72 -5.79
CA THR A 267 7.15 36.71 -4.42
C THR A 267 6.69 35.44 -3.70
N ALA A 268 7.61 34.56 -3.33
CA ALA A 268 7.37 33.43 -2.42
C ALA A 268 7.96 33.76 -1.04
N CYS A 269 7.23 33.53 0.03
CA CYS A 269 7.69 33.73 1.40
C CYS A 269 7.89 32.38 2.09
N PHE A 270 9.04 32.20 2.69
CA PHE A 270 9.33 31.03 3.50
C PHE A 270 9.50 31.51 4.95
N SER A 271 8.63 31.04 5.83
CA SER A 271 8.79 31.25 7.26
C SER A 271 8.98 29.89 7.93
N SER A 272 10.10 29.75 8.64
CA SER A 272 10.31 28.60 9.50
C SER A 272 9.87 29.00 10.91
N THR A 273 8.73 28.47 11.35
CA THR A 273 8.22 28.73 12.68
C THR A 273 8.29 27.49 13.54
N THR A 274 8.84 27.65 14.75
CA THR A 274 8.64 26.64 15.81
C THR A 274 7.63 27.22 16.80
N PRO A 275 6.34 26.86 16.71
CA PRO A 275 5.41 27.25 17.77
C PRO A 275 5.77 26.50 19.04
N ALA A 276 5.73 27.17 20.17
CA ALA A 276 6.11 26.67 21.48
C ALA A 276 5.29 25.45 21.96
N ARG A 277 4.31 24.98 21.18
CA ARG A 277 3.47 23.81 21.48
C ARG A 277 2.98 22.96 20.31
N SER A 278 3.49 23.12 19.10
CA SER A 278 3.08 22.26 17.98
C SER A 278 4.30 21.74 17.20
N ARG A 279 4.38 20.43 17.09
CA ARG A 279 5.47 19.66 16.48
C ARG A 279 5.39 19.66 14.94
N ARG A 280 5.22 20.78 14.29
CA ARG A 280 5.28 20.85 12.83
C ARG A 280 6.10 22.05 12.39
N MET A 281 7.20 21.76 11.68
CA MET A 281 7.85 22.76 10.84
C MET A 281 6.92 22.96 9.63
N THR A 282 6.23 24.07 9.57
CA THR A 282 5.39 24.41 8.44
C THR A 282 6.19 25.33 7.52
N ILE A 283 6.60 24.81 6.36
CA ILE A 283 7.08 25.65 5.26
C ILE A 283 5.82 26.01 4.47
N ALA A 284 5.36 27.24 4.59
CA ALA A 284 4.26 27.73 3.77
C ALA A 284 4.84 28.18 2.42
N LEU A 285 4.56 27.42 1.37
CA LEU A 285 4.82 27.79 -0.01
C LEU A 285 3.53 28.37 -0.58
N SER A 286 3.46 29.66 -0.81
CA SER A 286 2.45 30.24 -1.69
C SER A 286 3.11 30.56 -3.02
N SER A 287 2.87 29.75 -4.05
CA SER A 287 3.19 30.08 -5.44
C SER A 287 1.92 30.51 -6.15
N LEU A 288 1.85 31.74 -6.56
CA LEU A 288 0.91 32.24 -7.57
C LEU A 288 1.56 32.02 -8.94
N ALA A 289 1.37 30.86 -9.55
CA ALA A 289 1.52 30.67 -10.99
C ALA A 289 0.46 29.70 -11.47
N PRO A 290 -0.16 29.91 -12.65
CA PRO A 290 -1.21 29.06 -13.15
C PRO A 290 -0.62 27.75 -13.67
N THR A 291 -1.25 26.63 -13.23
CA THR A 291 -1.25 25.30 -13.86
C THR A 291 0.11 24.64 -14.12
N SER A 292 0.72 24.09 -13.12
CA SER A 292 1.29 22.73 -13.08
C SER A 292 2.04 22.54 -11.76
N SER A 293 1.48 21.77 -10.86
CA SER A 293 2.06 21.47 -9.55
C SER A 293 3.26 20.54 -9.71
N PRO A 294 4.46 20.88 -9.21
CA PRO A 294 5.40 19.84 -8.83
C PRO A 294 4.97 19.32 -7.47
N LYS A 295 4.38 18.13 -7.47
CA LYS A 295 4.16 17.34 -6.25
C LYS A 295 5.52 16.87 -5.74
N TRP A 296 6.11 17.58 -4.82
CA TRP A 296 7.13 17.04 -3.95
C TRP A 296 6.45 16.32 -2.79
N SER A 297 5.96 15.12 -3.03
CA SER A 297 5.71 14.17 -1.96
C SER A 297 6.99 13.36 -1.82
N LEU A 298 7.73 13.54 -0.74
CA LEU A 298 8.54 12.47 -0.21
C LEU A 298 7.56 11.37 0.17
N LYS A 299 7.34 10.42 -0.75
CA LYS A 299 6.70 9.15 -0.42
C LYS A 299 7.72 8.37 0.39
N PRO A 300 7.39 7.91 1.60
CA PRO A 300 8.10 6.76 2.15
C PRO A 300 7.66 5.56 1.30
N ASP A 301 8.63 4.89 0.70
CA ASP A 301 8.45 3.61 0.04
C ASP A 301 7.82 2.54 0.95
#